data_9b34a437b98a0a8fbbf4ca75586ea063
#
_entry.id   9b34a437b98a0a8fbbf4ca75586ea063
#
_cell.length_a   1.000
_cell.length_b   1.000
_cell.length_c   1.000
_cell.angle_alpha   90.00
_cell.angle_beta   90.00
_cell.angle_gamma   90.00
#
_symmetry.space_group_name_H-M   'P 1'
#
loop_
_entity.id
_entity.type
_entity.pdbx_description
1 polymer ?
#
loop_
_entity_poly.entity_id
_entity_poly.type
_entity_poly.pdbx_seq_one_letter_code
_entity_poly.pdbx_strand_id
1 'polypeptide(L)'
;MILATGEQAGSRLPFFGLVLWIAIFVRHILDLFAYVDDSFSWDSAHNLTFYAPYHKSLPDKQTKLLLLFDEIGIPHDERKQVFGAPLTIIDLNVDPNAMTITMPSDAHRDLIAMVHSFANTHQCHTLKDFQCLAGCINWGLDVYPLLCPSLSSLYEKMFP
;
A
#
# COMPACT_ATOMS: atom_id res chain seq x y z
N MET A 1 -13.72 -0.10 -8.47
CA MET A 1 -13.02 1.15 -8.09
C MET A 1 -12.40 0.94 -6.73
N ILE A 2 -11.15 1.26 -6.61
CA ILE A 2 -10.40 1.18 -5.35
C ILE A 2 -10.33 2.59 -4.77
N LEU A 3 -10.26 2.69 -3.46
CA LEU A 3 -10.07 3.93 -2.71
C LEU A 3 -8.98 3.74 -1.66
N ALA A 4 -8.20 4.75 -1.42
CA ALA A 4 -7.19 4.76 -0.38
C ALA A 4 -7.25 6.09 0.39
N THR A 5 -7.02 6.01 1.68
CA THR A 5 -6.94 7.15 2.60
C THR A 5 -5.65 7.03 3.39
N GLY A 6 -4.79 8.03 3.30
CA GLY A 6 -3.58 8.10 4.10
C GLY A 6 -3.74 9.06 5.27
N GLU A 7 -3.22 8.70 6.43
CA GLU A 7 -3.15 9.53 7.62
C GLU A 7 -1.68 9.77 8.03
N GLN A 8 -1.40 10.89 8.69
CA GLN A 8 -0.09 11.10 9.32
C GLN A 8 -0.10 10.43 10.70
N ALA A 9 0.37 9.20 10.80
CA ALA A 9 0.45 8.48 12.06
C ALA A 9 1.89 8.44 12.60
N GLY A 10 2.13 9.20 13.65
CA GLY A 10 3.13 8.84 14.65
C GLY A 10 2.46 8.14 15.81
N SER A 11 2.91 6.94 16.19
CA SER A 11 2.60 6.21 17.46
C SER A 11 1.13 5.90 17.80
N ARG A 12 0.20 5.83 16.84
CA ARG A 12 -1.25 5.70 17.10
C ARG A 12 -1.89 4.39 16.61
N LEU A 13 -1.11 3.36 16.32
CA LEU A 13 -1.61 2.08 15.80
C LEU A 13 -2.78 1.47 16.59
N PRO A 14 -2.78 1.45 17.96
CA PRO A 14 -3.91 0.91 18.70
C PRO A 14 -5.19 1.74 18.54
N PHE A 15 -5.04 3.07 18.42
CA PHE A 15 -6.17 3.97 18.24
C PHE A 15 -6.79 3.79 16.85
N PHE A 16 -5.97 3.69 15.80
CA PHE A 16 -6.45 3.48 14.43
C PHE A 16 -7.17 2.14 14.29
N GLY A 17 -6.68 1.09 14.97
CA GLY A 17 -7.38 -0.20 15.04
C GLY A 17 -8.79 -0.10 15.63
N LEU A 18 -8.99 0.72 16.68
CA LEU A 18 -10.31 0.99 17.24
C LEU A 18 -11.22 1.75 16.26
N VAL A 19 -10.66 2.73 15.56
CA VAL A 19 -11.41 3.49 14.52
C VAL A 19 -11.89 2.56 13.41
N LEU A 20 -11.03 1.67 12.92
CA LEU A 20 -11.39 0.67 11.91
C LEU A 20 -12.46 -0.30 12.45
N TRP A 21 -12.36 -0.71 13.70
CA TRP A 21 -13.39 -1.52 14.32
C TRP A 21 -14.74 -0.81 14.33
N ILE A 22 -14.78 0.47 14.71
CA ILE A 22 -16.00 1.31 14.66
C ILE A 22 -16.52 1.42 13.23
N ALA A 23 -15.64 1.70 12.26
CA ALA A 23 -16.01 1.81 10.86
C ALA A 23 -16.67 0.52 10.34
N ILE A 24 -16.09 -0.64 10.63
CA ILE A 24 -16.57 -1.94 10.14
C ILE A 24 -17.82 -2.40 10.89
N PHE A 25 -17.78 -2.43 12.23
CA PHE A 25 -18.81 -3.09 13.03
C PHE A 25 -19.94 -2.15 13.46
N VAL A 26 -19.70 -0.85 13.60
CA VAL A 26 -20.72 0.12 14.02
C VAL A 26 -21.29 0.87 12.82
N ARG A 27 -20.44 1.29 11.88
CA ARG A 27 -20.85 2.04 10.69
C ARG A 27 -21.10 1.15 9.46
N HIS A 28 -20.85 -0.15 9.58
CA HIS A 28 -21.06 -1.16 8.53
C HIS A 28 -20.37 -0.82 7.20
N ILE A 29 -19.17 -0.23 7.27
CA ILE A 29 -18.31 -0.01 6.11
C ILE A 29 -17.60 -1.34 5.82
N LEU A 30 -18.24 -2.20 5.04
CA LEU A 30 -17.73 -3.53 4.72
C LEU A 30 -16.55 -3.45 3.74
N ASP A 31 -15.70 -4.49 3.74
CA ASP A 31 -14.53 -4.62 2.86
C ASP A 31 -13.53 -3.47 3.04
N LEU A 32 -13.42 -2.95 4.26
CA LEU A 32 -12.42 -1.96 4.62
C LEU A 32 -11.16 -2.69 5.14
N PHE A 33 -10.05 -2.43 4.49
CA PHE A 33 -8.74 -2.97 4.83
C PHE A 33 -7.83 -1.83 5.28
N ALA A 34 -6.84 -2.15 6.08
CA ALA A 34 -5.85 -1.19 6.51
C ALA A 34 -4.46 -1.81 6.57
N TYR A 35 -3.47 -1.00 6.27
CA TYR A 35 -2.07 -1.30 6.43
C TYR A 35 -1.38 -0.11 7.11
N VAL A 36 -0.96 -0.30 8.36
CA VAL A 36 -0.37 0.74 9.21
C VAL A 36 -1.32 1.95 9.37
N ASP A 37 -1.17 2.98 8.56
CA ASP A 37 -1.92 4.24 8.56
C ASP A 37 -2.74 4.44 7.27
N ASP A 38 -2.56 3.59 6.28
CA ASP A 38 -3.34 3.61 5.05
C ASP A 38 -4.55 2.69 5.17
N SER A 39 -5.71 3.17 4.74
CA SER A 39 -6.91 2.35 4.60
C SER A 39 -7.37 2.31 3.15
N PHE A 40 -7.84 1.16 2.72
CA PHE A 40 -8.31 0.94 1.36
C PHE A 40 -9.51 0.02 1.33
N SER A 41 -10.33 0.19 0.31
CA SER A 41 -11.55 -0.57 0.11
C SER A 41 -11.86 -0.66 -1.39
N TRP A 42 -12.94 -1.33 -1.73
CA TRP A 42 -13.49 -1.31 -3.08
C TRP A 42 -14.97 -0.92 -3.05
N ASP A 43 -15.43 -0.27 -4.12
CA ASP A 43 -16.82 0.11 -4.28
C ASP A 43 -17.23 0.06 -5.75
N SER A 44 -18.53 0.07 -6.02
CA SER A 44 -19.05 0.21 -7.38
C SER A 44 -18.70 1.58 -7.95
N ALA A 45 -18.33 1.65 -9.23
CA ALA A 45 -17.91 2.89 -9.87
C ALA A 45 -19.00 3.98 -9.88
N HIS A 46 -20.27 3.58 -9.74
CA HIS A 46 -21.42 4.50 -9.76
C HIS A 46 -21.92 4.87 -8.36
N ASN A 47 -21.38 4.26 -7.31
CA ASN A 47 -21.79 4.51 -5.94
C ASN A 47 -21.01 5.70 -5.36
N LEU A 48 -21.38 6.91 -5.76
CA LEU A 48 -20.73 8.15 -5.35
C LEU A 48 -21.65 8.96 -4.44
N THR A 49 -21.10 9.49 -3.35
CA THR A 49 -21.76 10.37 -2.39
C THR A 49 -21.03 11.70 -2.31
N PHE A 50 -21.78 12.81 -2.29
CA PHE A 50 -21.20 14.13 -2.18
C PHE A 50 -20.65 14.37 -0.77
N TYR A 51 -19.37 14.72 -0.68
CA TYR A 51 -18.69 15.08 0.55
C TYR A 51 -18.46 16.59 0.62
N ALA A 52 -19.25 17.25 1.46
CA ALA A 52 -19.30 18.71 1.53
C ALA A 52 -17.95 19.39 1.87
N PRO A 53 -17.13 18.87 2.82
CA PRO A 53 -15.86 19.53 3.16
C PRO A 53 -14.89 19.69 1.99
N TYR A 54 -14.91 18.77 1.02
CA TYR A 54 -14.05 18.83 -0.17
C TYR A 54 -14.78 19.31 -1.42
N HIS A 55 -16.08 19.60 -1.35
CA HIS A 55 -16.92 19.93 -2.50
C HIS A 55 -16.80 18.92 -3.66
N LYS A 56 -16.65 17.64 -3.34
CA LYS A 56 -16.43 16.54 -4.31
C LYS A 56 -17.38 15.37 -4.06
N SER A 57 -17.70 14.65 -5.14
CA SER A 57 -18.33 13.34 -5.04
C SER A 57 -17.25 12.27 -4.93
N LEU A 58 -17.28 11.51 -3.86
CA LEU A 58 -16.36 10.42 -3.55
C LEU A 58 -17.12 9.09 -3.47
N PRO A 59 -16.46 7.94 -3.56
CA PRO A 59 -17.06 6.65 -3.27
C PRO A 59 -17.79 6.64 -1.93
N ASP A 60 -18.95 6.00 -1.88
CA ASP A 60 -19.81 6.02 -0.69
C ASP A 60 -19.09 5.53 0.58
N LYS A 61 -18.33 4.42 0.47
CA LYS A 61 -17.55 3.91 1.59
C LYS A 61 -16.46 4.89 2.06
N GLN A 62 -15.80 5.57 1.13
CA GLN A 62 -14.80 6.59 1.45
C GLN A 62 -15.45 7.80 2.14
N THR A 63 -16.57 8.27 1.62
CA THR A 63 -17.34 9.36 2.22
C THR A 63 -17.78 9.02 3.64
N LYS A 64 -18.30 7.81 3.88
CA LYS A 64 -18.69 7.34 5.23
C LYS A 64 -17.49 7.30 6.19
N LEU A 65 -16.33 6.86 5.71
CA LEU A 65 -15.11 6.83 6.53
C LEU A 65 -14.64 8.25 6.89
N LEU A 66 -14.65 9.17 5.93
CA LEU A 66 -14.29 10.58 6.16
C LEU A 66 -15.26 11.26 7.14
N LEU A 67 -16.56 11.01 7.02
CA LEU A 67 -17.55 11.50 7.98
C LEU A 67 -17.32 10.96 9.40
N LEU A 68 -16.89 9.70 9.52
CA LEU A 68 -16.48 9.16 10.82
C LEU A 68 -15.23 9.87 11.34
N PHE A 69 -14.23 10.15 10.48
CA PHE A 69 -13.04 10.89 10.88
C PHE A 69 -13.37 12.30 11.36
N ASP A 70 -14.28 13.01 10.65
CA ASP A 70 -14.78 14.32 11.09
C ASP A 70 -15.45 14.25 12.46
N GLU A 71 -16.31 13.25 12.68
CA GLU A 71 -17.05 13.07 13.95
C GLU A 71 -16.14 12.85 15.14
N ILE A 72 -15.05 12.08 14.96
CA ILE A 72 -14.09 11.77 16.05
C ILE A 72 -12.86 12.69 16.07
N GLY A 73 -12.82 13.67 15.16
CA GLY A 73 -11.74 14.68 15.11
C GLY A 73 -10.42 14.15 14.57
N ILE A 74 -10.43 13.14 13.69
CA ILE A 74 -9.22 12.67 13.02
C ILE A 74 -8.92 13.59 11.82
N PRO A 75 -7.74 14.22 11.78
CA PRO A 75 -7.36 15.04 10.64
C PRO A 75 -7.10 14.19 9.40
N HIS A 76 -7.58 14.64 8.26
CA HIS A 76 -7.35 14.01 6.97
C HIS A 76 -7.08 15.05 5.87
N ASP A 77 -6.31 14.67 4.85
CA ASP A 77 -5.90 15.57 3.75
C ASP A 77 -6.63 15.15 2.45
N GLU A 78 -7.28 16.12 1.80
CA GLU A 78 -7.95 15.92 0.52
C GLU A 78 -7.03 15.31 -0.54
N ARG A 79 -5.75 15.73 -0.57
CA ARG A 79 -4.76 15.27 -1.57
C ARG A 79 -4.40 13.79 -1.42
N LYS A 80 -4.64 13.24 -0.23
CA LYS A 80 -4.42 11.82 0.05
C LYS A 80 -5.65 10.95 -0.22
N GLN A 81 -6.77 11.57 -0.55
CA GLN A 81 -8.01 10.88 -0.86
C GLN A 81 -8.03 10.55 -2.35
N VAL A 82 -7.67 9.33 -2.67
CA VAL A 82 -7.58 8.87 -4.06
C VAL A 82 -8.53 7.71 -4.31
N PHE A 83 -9.08 7.64 -5.51
CA PHE A 83 -9.93 6.55 -5.95
C PHE A 83 -9.83 6.36 -7.47
N GLY A 84 -10.06 5.16 -7.94
CA GLY A 84 -9.98 4.84 -9.37
C GLY A 84 -9.60 3.39 -9.61
N ALA A 85 -9.18 3.11 -10.83
CA ALA A 85 -8.54 1.86 -11.25
C ALA A 85 -7.76 2.15 -12.55
N PRO A 86 -6.44 1.86 -12.62
CA PRO A 86 -5.61 1.31 -11.54
C PRO A 86 -5.32 2.32 -10.42
N LEU A 87 -4.90 1.84 -9.26
CA LEU A 87 -4.51 2.66 -8.11
C LEU A 87 -3.27 2.07 -7.43
N THR A 88 -2.37 2.93 -6.97
CA THR A 88 -1.21 2.49 -6.18
C THR A 88 -1.63 2.32 -4.72
N ILE A 89 -1.44 1.12 -4.18
CA ILE A 89 -1.74 0.74 -2.80
C ILE A 89 -0.49 0.04 -2.26
N ILE A 90 0.05 0.52 -1.14
CA ILE A 90 1.25 -0.05 -0.49
C ILE A 90 2.38 -0.22 -1.53
N ASP A 91 2.63 0.84 -2.29
CA ASP A 91 3.65 0.88 -3.35
C ASP A 91 3.45 -0.13 -4.51
N LEU A 92 2.29 -0.74 -4.65
CA LEU A 92 1.93 -1.64 -5.74
C LEU A 92 0.79 -1.07 -6.58
N ASN A 93 0.86 -1.20 -7.89
CA ASN A 93 -0.23 -0.84 -8.79
C ASN A 93 -1.25 -1.99 -8.83
N VAL A 94 -2.46 -1.70 -8.36
CA VAL A 94 -3.57 -2.66 -8.30
C VAL A 94 -4.63 -2.26 -9.31
N ASP A 95 -4.93 -3.15 -10.26
CA ASP A 95 -6.04 -2.99 -11.19
C ASP A 95 -7.06 -4.11 -10.96
N PRO A 96 -8.19 -3.82 -10.27
CA PRO A 96 -9.22 -4.80 -10.02
C PRO A 96 -10.02 -5.18 -11.27
N ASN A 97 -10.01 -4.35 -12.32
CA ASN A 97 -10.72 -4.65 -13.57
C ASN A 97 -9.94 -5.67 -14.40
N ALA A 98 -8.61 -5.52 -14.42
CA ALA A 98 -7.71 -6.49 -15.05
C ALA A 98 -7.34 -7.66 -14.13
N MET A 99 -7.70 -7.61 -12.84
CA MET A 99 -7.28 -8.57 -11.81
C MET A 99 -5.77 -8.73 -11.75
N THR A 100 -5.05 -7.60 -11.82
CA THR A 100 -3.58 -7.57 -11.84
C THR A 100 -3.03 -6.72 -10.70
N ILE A 101 -1.89 -7.19 -10.18
CA ILE A 101 -1.03 -6.44 -9.27
C ILE A 101 0.34 -6.34 -9.95
N THR A 102 0.86 -5.13 -10.08
CA THR A 102 2.14 -4.88 -10.73
C THR A 102 2.99 -3.93 -9.91
N MET A 103 4.30 -4.08 -10.02
CA MET A 103 5.25 -3.13 -9.46
C MET A 103 5.24 -1.84 -10.28
N PRO A 104 5.30 -0.64 -9.66
CA PRO A 104 5.51 0.61 -10.38
C PRO A 104 6.76 0.53 -11.28
N SER A 105 6.69 1.14 -12.46
CA SER A 105 7.75 1.01 -13.47
C SER A 105 9.12 1.49 -12.98
N ASP A 106 9.14 2.53 -12.15
CA ASP A 106 10.39 3.05 -11.59
C ASP A 106 11.00 2.06 -10.57
N ALA A 107 10.19 1.54 -9.67
CA ALA A 107 10.63 0.54 -8.69
C ALA A 107 11.09 -0.76 -9.37
N HIS A 108 10.40 -1.18 -10.43
CA HIS A 108 10.81 -2.34 -11.22
C HIS A 108 12.17 -2.11 -11.89
N ARG A 109 12.38 -0.93 -12.50
CA ARG A 109 13.66 -0.55 -13.10
C ARG A 109 14.79 -0.50 -12.07
N ASP A 110 14.52 0.06 -10.89
CA ASP A 110 15.50 0.17 -9.80
C ASP A 110 15.88 -1.21 -9.26
N LEU A 111 14.92 -2.13 -9.10
CA LEU A 111 15.18 -3.51 -8.72
C LEU A 111 16.08 -4.21 -9.75
N ILE A 112 15.78 -4.08 -11.04
CA ILE A 112 16.60 -4.65 -12.11
C ILE A 112 18.03 -4.07 -12.07
N ALA A 113 18.17 -2.76 -11.93
CA ALA A 113 19.48 -2.11 -11.85
C ALA A 113 20.29 -2.60 -10.65
N MET A 114 19.65 -2.77 -9.50
CA MET A 114 20.27 -3.30 -8.28
C MET A 114 20.74 -4.73 -8.49
N VAL A 115 19.92 -5.62 -9.05
CA VAL A 115 20.30 -7.00 -9.36
C VAL A 115 21.49 -7.05 -10.32
N HIS A 116 21.48 -6.23 -11.38
CA HIS A 116 22.62 -6.15 -12.32
C HIS A 116 23.90 -5.66 -11.66
N SER A 117 23.80 -4.68 -10.76
CA SER A 117 24.96 -4.20 -9.98
C SER A 117 25.57 -5.31 -9.14
N PHE A 118 24.73 -6.15 -8.50
CA PHE A 118 25.20 -7.30 -7.72
C PHE A 118 25.77 -8.44 -8.57
N ALA A 119 25.27 -8.62 -9.78
CA ALA A 119 25.78 -9.63 -10.70
C ALA A 119 27.19 -9.31 -11.26
N ASN A 120 27.73 -8.13 -11.00
CA ASN A 120 29.04 -7.74 -11.46
C ASN A 120 30.12 -8.46 -10.64
N THR A 121 30.83 -9.42 -11.27
CA THR A 121 31.73 -10.38 -10.63
C THR A 121 33.03 -9.77 -10.05
N HIS A 122 33.27 -8.49 -10.26
CA HIS A 122 34.51 -7.82 -9.83
C HIS A 122 34.29 -6.82 -8.68
N GLN A 123 33.10 -6.77 -8.09
CA GLN A 123 32.82 -5.91 -6.94
C GLN A 123 32.61 -6.71 -5.66
N CYS A 124 33.25 -6.24 -4.57
CA CYS A 124 32.94 -6.71 -3.24
C CYS A 124 31.77 -5.90 -2.69
N HIS A 125 30.76 -6.58 -2.19
CA HIS A 125 29.58 -5.97 -1.58
C HIS A 125 29.65 -6.05 -0.07
N THR A 126 29.19 -5.02 0.61
CA THR A 126 29.10 -5.00 2.08
C THR A 126 27.87 -5.79 2.55
N LEU A 127 27.84 -6.18 3.83
CA LEU A 127 26.64 -6.80 4.43
C LEU A 127 25.39 -5.92 4.24
N LYS A 128 25.56 -4.60 4.36
CA LYS A 128 24.46 -3.65 4.15
C LYS A 128 23.91 -3.71 2.74
N ASP A 129 24.76 -3.86 1.73
CA ASP A 129 24.32 -3.98 0.33
C ASP A 129 23.50 -5.27 0.13
N PHE A 130 23.94 -6.39 0.73
CA PHE A 130 23.18 -7.64 0.73
C PHE A 130 21.81 -7.47 1.42
N GLN A 131 21.77 -6.80 2.58
CA GLN A 131 20.52 -6.54 3.30
C GLN A 131 19.54 -5.66 2.47
N CYS A 132 20.07 -4.62 1.80
CA CYS A 132 19.25 -3.78 0.91
C CYS A 132 18.69 -4.59 -0.26
N LEU A 133 19.52 -5.38 -0.93
CA LEU A 133 19.06 -6.23 -2.04
C LEU A 133 18.03 -7.26 -1.58
N ALA A 134 18.27 -7.93 -0.44
CA ALA A 134 17.33 -8.90 0.12
C ALA A 134 15.98 -8.24 0.46
N GLY A 135 15.99 -7.03 1.03
CA GLY A 135 14.77 -6.26 1.29
C GLY A 135 13.99 -5.93 0.02
N CYS A 136 14.67 -5.45 -1.03
CA CYS A 136 14.03 -5.13 -2.31
C CYS A 136 13.47 -6.38 -3.01
N ILE A 137 14.20 -7.51 -2.98
CA ILE A 137 13.70 -8.77 -3.54
C ILE A 137 12.51 -9.26 -2.74
N ASN A 138 12.58 -9.22 -1.39
CA ASN A 138 11.49 -9.67 -0.53
C ASN A 138 10.19 -8.90 -0.81
N TRP A 139 10.27 -7.56 -0.96
CA TRP A 139 9.14 -6.76 -1.40
C TRP A 139 8.67 -7.13 -2.82
N GLY A 140 9.60 -7.43 -3.72
CA GLY A 140 9.28 -7.90 -5.08
C GLY A 140 8.56 -9.26 -5.11
N LEU A 141 8.65 -10.09 -4.06
CA LEU A 141 7.96 -11.39 -3.99
C LEU A 141 6.44 -11.26 -3.97
N ASP A 142 5.89 -10.14 -3.51
CA ASP A 142 4.46 -9.87 -3.52
C ASP A 142 3.88 -9.88 -4.96
N VAL A 143 4.73 -9.55 -5.95
CA VAL A 143 4.38 -9.54 -7.38
C VAL A 143 5.05 -10.68 -8.13
N TYR A 144 6.29 -11.04 -7.77
CA TYR A 144 7.13 -12.02 -8.47
C TYR A 144 7.54 -13.18 -7.56
N PRO A 145 6.62 -14.09 -7.18
CA PRO A 145 6.92 -15.16 -6.22
C PRO A 145 8.02 -16.13 -6.70
N LEU A 146 8.31 -16.17 -7.98
CA LEU A 146 9.39 -16.97 -8.55
C LEU A 146 10.80 -16.48 -8.18
N LEU A 147 10.92 -15.28 -7.59
CA LEU A 147 12.20 -14.78 -7.04
C LEU A 147 12.57 -15.43 -5.69
N CYS A 148 11.66 -16.15 -5.05
CA CYS A 148 11.86 -16.76 -3.73
C CYS A 148 13.15 -17.62 -3.62
N PRO A 149 13.53 -18.47 -4.60
CA PRO A 149 14.77 -19.25 -4.52
C PRO A 149 16.04 -18.38 -4.44
N SER A 150 16.01 -17.17 -5.01
CA SER A 150 17.15 -16.24 -5.01
C SER A 150 17.47 -15.73 -3.60
N LEU A 151 16.45 -15.60 -2.74
CA LEU A 151 16.63 -15.13 -1.35
C LEU A 151 17.41 -16.13 -0.49
N SER A 152 17.21 -17.43 -0.67
CA SER A 152 17.95 -18.46 0.09
C SER A 152 19.46 -18.29 -0.08
N SER A 153 19.93 -18.13 -1.31
CA SER A 153 21.35 -17.94 -1.60
C SER A 153 21.90 -16.60 -1.06
N LEU A 154 21.05 -15.56 -1.00
CA LEU A 154 21.46 -14.28 -0.38
C LEU A 154 21.60 -14.42 1.14
N TYR A 155 20.63 -15.06 1.79
CA TYR A 155 20.67 -15.27 3.24
C TYR A 155 21.82 -16.17 3.67
N GLU A 156 22.14 -17.23 2.92
CA GLU A 156 23.32 -18.07 3.18
C GLU A 156 24.64 -17.27 3.16
N LYS A 157 24.74 -16.26 2.30
CA LYS A 157 25.93 -15.38 2.25
C LYS A 157 25.95 -14.33 3.36
N MET A 158 24.80 -13.96 3.90
CA MET A 158 24.72 -12.98 5.01
C MET A 158 24.96 -13.61 6.39
N PHE A 159 24.67 -14.91 6.52
CA PHE A 159 24.77 -15.66 7.78
C PHE A 159 25.55 -16.96 7.54
N PRO A 160 26.88 -16.88 7.30
CA PRO A 160 27.75 -18.04 7.07
C PRO A 160 27.90 -18.94 8.28
#